data_303ed461115f663db654a86ffb7580b0
#
_entry.id   303ed461115f663db654a86ffb7580b0
#
_cell.length_a   1.000
_cell.length_b   1.000
_cell.length_c   1.000
_cell.angle_alpha   90.00
_cell.angle_beta   90.00
_cell.angle_gamma   90.00
#
_symmetry.space_group_name_H-M   'P 1'
#
loop_
_entity.id
_entity.type
_entity.pdbx_description
1 polymer ?
#
loop_
_entity_poly.entity_id
_entity_poly.type
_entity_poly.pdbx_seq_one_letter_code
_entity_poly.pdbx_strand_id
1 'polypeptide(L)'
;TLLVNGNTLQQHLWRDDCGANPLYPQPMSGTAISTWFYNRANWCPGAWVRPHDYNITTLAAAGTNAVIDYDMVPYTNTGGPNCSYAPEYWIQTQLVYYHPPSYTNNVELQAIKQPNSAFDYRRTNPVCSGTNPIVLIKNNGASTLTSVEFQITVDGVAQPNYTWTGNLAFLDTTSVALPALTIATGTHSIEVTANLPNGQVDEFPTDNFQKANFNSTNVYATNVIRLLVRTDNTGNESSYDLKDVAGNIL
;
A
#
# COMPACT_ATOMS: atom_id res chain seq x y z
N THR A 1 6.36 19.00 7.28
CA THR A 1 4.98 19.50 7.11
C THR A 1 4.83 20.08 5.70
N LEU A 2 3.72 19.78 5.04
CA LEU A 2 3.27 20.41 3.81
C LEU A 2 2.16 21.40 4.18
N LEU A 3 2.25 22.63 3.72
CA LEU A 3 1.19 23.63 3.88
C LEU A 3 0.60 23.97 2.51
N VAL A 4 -0.71 24.04 2.42
CA VAL A 4 -1.44 24.50 1.22
C VAL A 4 -2.36 25.64 1.65
N ASN A 5 -2.12 26.85 1.13
CA ASN A 5 -2.82 28.07 1.52
C ASN A 5 -2.92 28.24 3.05
N GLY A 6 -1.83 27.94 3.76
CA GLY A 6 -1.75 28.01 5.22
C GLY A 6 -2.38 26.83 5.97
N ASN A 7 -3.02 25.87 5.27
CA ASN A 7 -3.56 24.67 5.89
C ASN A 7 -2.49 23.57 5.93
N THR A 8 -2.32 22.97 7.09
CA THR A 8 -1.30 21.98 7.35
C THR A 8 -1.73 20.59 6.92
N LEU A 9 -0.94 19.96 6.08
CA LEU A 9 -1.01 18.53 5.76
C LEU A 9 0.22 17.85 6.33
N GLN A 10 0.05 17.03 7.36
CA GLN A 10 1.14 16.33 7.99
C GLN A 10 1.52 15.09 7.19
N GLN A 11 2.84 14.86 7.10
CA GLN A 11 3.39 13.68 6.47
C GLN A 11 4.52 13.13 7.31
N HIS A 12 4.50 11.82 7.53
CA HIS A 12 5.59 11.11 8.16
C HIS A 12 6.52 10.55 7.09
N LEU A 13 7.69 11.16 6.93
CA LEU A 13 8.68 10.75 5.93
C LEU A 13 9.49 9.52 6.35
N TRP A 14 9.60 9.27 7.65
CA TRP A 14 10.41 8.19 8.16
C TRP A 14 9.82 6.84 7.83
N ARG A 15 10.64 5.94 7.28
CA ARG A 15 10.27 4.55 6.99
C ARG A 15 10.91 3.64 8.02
N ASP A 16 10.10 2.83 8.66
CA ASP A 16 10.45 1.80 9.64
C ASP A 16 10.31 0.37 9.10
N ASP A 17 10.04 0.24 7.80
CA ASP A 17 9.77 -1.02 7.13
C ASP A 17 10.91 -1.49 6.20
N CYS A 18 12.09 -0.87 6.26
CA CYS A 18 13.21 -1.22 5.38
C CYS A 18 13.68 -2.67 5.58
N GLY A 19 13.68 -3.17 6.81
CA GLY A 19 14.03 -4.57 7.11
C GLY A 19 13.04 -5.59 6.55
N ALA A 20 11.81 -5.18 6.28
CA ALA A 20 10.78 -6.00 5.64
C ALA A 20 10.79 -5.88 4.10
N ASN A 21 11.79 -5.22 3.51
CA ASN A 21 11.92 -5.10 2.06
C ASN A 21 12.06 -6.49 1.42
N PRO A 22 11.18 -6.86 0.47
CA PRO A 22 11.24 -8.18 -0.18
C PRO A 22 12.51 -8.41 -1.00
N LEU A 23 13.27 -7.36 -1.31
CA LEU A 23 14.58 -7.46 -1.97
C LEU A 23 15.74 -7.65 -0.99
N TYR A 24 15.46 -7.61 0.31
CA TYR A 24 16.46 -7.88 1.34
C TYR A 24 16.60 -9.40 1.59
N PRO A 25 17.80 -9.93 1.79
CA PRO A 25 19.10 -9.34 1.50
C PRO A 25 19.48 -9.53 0.04
N GLN A 26 19.79 -8.46 -0.68
CA GLN A 26 20.42 -8.60 -1.98
C GLN A 26 21.94 -8.66 -1.82
N PRO A 27 22.64 -9.49 -2.62
CA PRO A 27 24.09 -9.46 -2.67
C PRO A 27 24.53 -8.15 -3.33
N MET A 28 24.82 -7.15 -2.51
CA MET A 28 25.48 -5.93 -2.96
C MET A 28 26.94 -5.96 -2.50
N SER A 29 27.85 -5.60 -3.37
CA SER A 29 29.25 -5.41 -3.00
C SER A 29 29.44 -4.11 -2.23
N GLY A 30 30.23 -4.14 -1.15
CA GLY A 30 30.63 -2.95 -0.41
C GLY A 30 29.86 -2.72 0.91
N THR A 31 30.10 -1.57 1.51
CA THR A 31 29.60 -1.18 2.85
C THR A 31 28.08 -1.01 2.93
N ALA A 32 27.39 -0.99 1.79
CA ALA A 32 25.94 -0.81 1.74
C ALA A 32 25.14 -2.02 2.29
N ILE A 33 25.75 -3.21 2.34
CA ILE A 33 25.08 -4.45 2.79
C ILE A 33 24.62 -4.33 4.25
N SER A 34 25.44 -3.74 5.12
CA SER A 34 25.16 -3.63 6.54
C SER A 34 24.09 -2.59 6.89
N THR A 35 23.65 -1.79 5.94
CA THR A 35 22.71 -0.70 6.19
C THR A 35 21.32 -0.88 5.55
N TRP A 36 21.06 -2.01 4.90
CA TRP A 36 19.81 -2.27 4.19
C TRP A 36 18.57 -2.18 5.08
N PHE A 37 18.66 -2.66 6.29
CA PHE A 37 17.54 -2.71 7.24
C PHE A 37 17.38 -1.44 8.07
N TYR A 38 18.30 -0.47 7.95
CA TYR A 38 18.17 0.77 8.70
C TYR A 38 17.02 1.63 8.12
N ASN A 39 16.24 2.13 9.04
CA ASN A 39 15.16 3.05 8.73
C ASN A 39 15.68 4.36 8.14
N ARG A 40 14.95 4.90 7.17
CA ARG A 40 15.37 6.08 6.40
C ARG A 40 14.20 6.99 6.07
N ALA A 41 14.51 8.23 5.72
CA ALA A 41 13.52 9.19 5.24
C ALA A 41 13.06 8.83 3.83
N ASN A 42 11.84 8.37 3.70
CA ASN A 42 11.04 8.14 2.50
C ASN A 42 11.54 7.09 1.49
N TRP A 43 12.62 6.39 1.76
CA TRP A 43 13.11 5.34 0.86
C TRP A 43 13.73 4.18 1.64
N CYS A 44 13.82 3.01 1.01
CA CYS A 44 14.62 1.89 1.45
C CYS A 44 15.50 1.40 0.30
N PRO A 45 16.71 0.89 0.55
CA PRO A 45 17.55 0.34 -0.50
C PRO A 45 16.81 -0.71 -1.32
N GLY A 46 16.92 -0.65 -2.65
CA GLY A 46 16.22 -1.57 -3.56
C GLY A 46 14.71 -1.37 -3.65
N ALA A 47 14.16 -0.34 -3.04
CA ALA A 47 12.77 0.06 -3.20
C ALA A 47 12.68 1.48 -3.78
N TRP A 48 11.58 1.76 -4.46
CA TRP A 48 11.33 3.11 -4.96
C TRP A 48 11.06 4.11 -3.83
N VAL A 49 11.24 5.37 -4.13
CA VAL A 49 10.81 6.48 -3.26
C VAL A 49 9.28 6.48 -3.26
N ARG A 50 8.68 6.51 -2.07
CA ARG A 50 7.23 6.49 -1.92
C ARG A 50 6.65 7.84 -2.32
N PRO A 51 5.75 7.92 -3.33
CA PRO A 51 5.01 9.13 -3.61
C PRO A 51 3.98 9.39 -2.50
N HIS A 52 3.60 10.64 -2.35
CA HIS A 52 2.58 11.07 -1.39
C HIS A 52 1.58 11.96 -2.10
N ASP A 53 0.36 11.46 -2.27
CA ASP A 53 -0.72 12.14 -2.94
C ASP A 53 -1.64 12.84 -1.93
N TYR A 54 -1.97 14.08 -2.21
CA TYR A 54 -2.87 14.88 -1.37
C TYR A 54 -4.00 15.46 -2.20
N ASN A 55 -5.23 15.20 -1.79
CA ASN A 55 -6.37 15.92 -2.33
C ASN A 55 -6.44 17.31 -1.70
N ILE A 56 -6.16 18.33 -2.49
CA ILE A 56 -6.16 19.73 -2.06
C ILE A 56 -7.37 20.51 -2.59
N THR A 57 -8.35 19.85 -3.16
CA THR A 57 -9.53 20.47 -3.80
C THR A 57 -10.25 21.46 -2.88
N THR A 58 -10.35 21.14 -1.59
CA THR A 58 -10.99 22.01 -0.60
C THR A 58 -10.07 23.13 -0.08
N LEU A 59 -8.77 23.03 -0.33
CA LEU A 59 -7.75 23.96 0.16
C LEU A 59 -7.34 24.99 -0.88
N ALA A 60 -7.57 24.67 -2.16
CA ALA A 60 -7.24 25.55 -3.29
C ALA A 60 -8.42 25.57 -4.27
N ALA A 61 -9.16 26.66 -4.29
CA ALA A 61 -10.29 26.81 -5.20
C ALA A 61 -9.81 26.87 -6.66
N ALA A 62 -10.57 26.28 -7.59
CA ALA A 62 -10.30 26.33 -9.01
C ALA A 62 -10.21 27.79 -9.50
N GLY A 63 -9.21 28.09 -10.31
CA GLY A 63 -8.97 29.45 -10.84
C GLY A 63 -8.29 30.42 -9.88
N THR A 64 -7.87 29.97 -8.70
CA THR A 64 -7.06 30.75 -7.74
C THR A 64 -5.64 30.23 -7.64
N ASN A 65 -4.75 31.05 -7.08
CA ASN A 65 -3.38 30.62 -6.80
C ASN A 65 -3.36 29.69 -5.59
N ALA A 66 -2.65 28.58 -5.69
CA ALA A 66 -2.29 27.73 -4.57
C ALA A 66 -0.87 28.09 -4.09
N VAL A 67 -0.74 28.46 -2.84
CA VAL A 67 0.56 28.64 -2.18
C VAL A 67 0.90 27.31 -1.50
N ILE A 68 1.99 26.69 -1.94
CA ILE A 68 2.47 25.42 -1.41
C ILE A 68 3.81 25.68 -0.73
N ASP A 69 3.93 25.29 0.52
CA ASP A 69 5.14 25.45 1.32
C ASP A 69 5.51 24.12 2.00
N TYR A 70 6.82 23.84 2.01
CA TYR A 70 7.38 22.67 2.67
C TYR A 70 8.16 23.11 3.90
N ASP A 71 7.59 22.88 5.05
CA ASP A 71 8.18 23.23 6.32
C ASP A 71 8.84 22.01 6.96
N MET A 72 10.17 22.01 7.02
CA MET A 72 10.96 20.97 7.64
C MET A 72 11.19 21.32 9.11
N VAL A 73 10.99 20.34 9.99
CA VAL A 73 11.31 20.52 11.40
C VAL A 73 12.80 20.83 11.54
N PRO A 74 13.19 22.00 12.07
CA PRO A 74 14.59 22.32 12.29
C PRO A 74 15.25 21.27 13.20
N TYR A 75 16.45 20.86 12.86
CA TYR A 75 17.25 20.00 13.70
C TYR A 75 18.67 20.54 13.81
N THR A 76 19.29 20.30 14.94
CA THR A 76 20.69 20.62 15.11
C THR A 76 21.51 19.38 14.74
N ASN A 77 22.34 19.52 13.71
CA ASN A 77 23.29 18.47 13.38
C ASN A 77 24.39 18.47 14.46
N THR A 78 24.34 17.49 15.34
CA THR A 78 25.38 17.26 16.37
C THR A 78 26.57 16.47 15.82
N GLY A 79 26.74 16.48 14.49
CA GLY A 79 27.64 15.71 13.65
C GLY A 79 28.88 15.15 14.34
N GLY A 80 29.02 13.84 14.18
CA GLY A 80 30.30 13.19 14.49
C GLY A 80 31.40 13.65 13.50
N PRO A 81 32.67 13.35 13.79
CA PRO A 81 33.81 13.84 13.00
C PRO A 81 33.83 13.44 11.52
N ASN A 82 32.89 12.62 11.08
CA ASN A 82 32.75 12.15 9.69
C ASN A 82 31.51 12.70 8.95
N CYS A 83 30.72 13.60 9.56
CA CYS A 83 29.60 14.27 8.90
C CYS A 83 30.06 15.58 8.26
N SER A 84 30.75 15.49 7.13
CA SER A 84 31.26 16.65 6.40
C SER A 84 30.23 17.31 5.45
N TYR A 85 29.05 16.73 5.31
CA TYR A 85 28.01 17.23 4.41
C TYR A 85 26.71 17.50 5.17
N ALA A 86 26.09 18.64 4.89
CA ALA A 86 24.71 18.88 5.29
C ALA A 86 23.79 17.89 4.59
N PRO A 87 22.80 17.30 5.29
CA PRO A 87 21.83 16.44 4.63
C PRO A 87 21.02 17.26 3.63
N GLU A 88 20.85 16.72 2.44
CA GLU A 88 20.06 17.30 1.37
C GLU A 88 18.79 16.50 1.16
N TYR A 89 17.67 17.19 0.96
CA TYR A 89 16.40 16.60 0.56
C TYR A 89 16.02 17.09 -0.82
N TRP A 90 15.82 16.15 -1.72
CA TRP A 90 15.32 16.44 -3.05
C TRP A 90 13.81 16.24 -3.04
N ILE A 91 13.06 17.31 -3.18
CA ILE A 91 11.60 17.31 -3.18
C ILE A 91 11.13 17.63 -4.60
N GLN A 92 10.41 16.68 -5.20
CA GLN A 92 9.74 16.91 -6.47
C GLN A 92 8.25 17.00 -6.21
N THR A 93 7.64 18.11 -6.63
CA THR A 93 6.21 18.34 -6.51
C THR A 93 5.58 18.34 -7.89
N GLN A 94 4.47 17.66 -8.01
CA GLN A 94 3.63 17.68 -9.20
C GLN A 94 2.22 18.09 -8.78
N LEU A 95 1.68 19.12 -9.40
CA LEU A 95 0.27 19.48 -9.26
C LEU A 95 -0.50 18.83 -10.39
N VAL A 96 -1.46 17.99 -10.02
CA VAL A 96 -2.39 17.35 -10.96
C VAL A 96 -3.77 17.92 -10.72
N TYR A 97 -4.42 18.39 -11.78
CA TYR A 97 -5.80 18.84 -11.72
C TYR A 97 -6.66 18.04 -12.70
N TYR A 98 -7.90 17.83 -12.33
CA TYR A 98 -8.85 17.06 -13.13
C TYR A 98 -9.93 17.98 -13.66
N HIS A 99 -10.41 17.69 -14.88
CA HIS A 99 -11.66 18.24 -15.34
C HIS A 99 -12.82 17.69 -14.48
N PRO A 100 -14.00 18.36 -14.51
CA PRO A 100 -15.20 17.76 -13.94
C PRO A 100 -15.38 16.32 -14.45
N PRO A 101 -15.91 15.41 -13.63
CA PRO A 101 -16.09 14.01 -14.04
C PRO A 101 -16.92 13.90 -15.30
N SER A 102 -16.47 13.06 -16.24
CA SER A 102 -17.15 12.84 -17.52
C SER A 102 -18.33 11.88 -17.41
N TYR A 103 -18.36 11.10 -16.33
CA TYR A 103 -19.36 10.06 -16.06
C TYR A 103 -20.08 10.33 -14.75
N THR A 104 -21.33 9.94 -14.67
CA THR A 104 -22.12 10.05 -13.44
C THR A 104 -21.80 8.90 -12.48
N ASN A 105 -21.77 7.67 -13.02
CA ASN A 105 -21.49 6.46 -12.29
C ASN A 105 -20.31 5.74 -12.97
N ASN A 106 -19.16 5.76 -12.32
CA ASN A 106 -17.97 5.04 -12.75
C ASN A 106 -17.13 4.64 -11.53
N VAL A 107 -16.82 3.35 -11.42
CA VAL A 107 -15.91 2.80 -10.44
C VAL A 107 -14.67 2.24 -11.13
N GLU A 108 -13.50 2.68 -10.78
CA GLU A 108 -12.23 2.11 -11.22
C GLU A 108 -11.76 1.05 -10.23
N LEU A 109 -11.46 -0.14 -10.72
CA LEU A 109 -10.75 -1.18 -9.96
C LEU A 109 -9.24 -1.03 -10.19
N GLN A 110 -8.57 -0.32 -9.30
CA GLN A 110 -7.17 0.05 -9.50
C GLN A 110 -6.21 -1.13 -9.32
N ALA A 111 -6.46 -1.99 -8.34
CA ALA A 111 -5.56 -3.10 -8.06
C ALA A 111 -6.22 -4.21 -7.24
N ILE A 112 -5.72 -5.43 -7.41
CA ILE A 112 -5.83 -6.49 -6.42
C ILE A 112 -4.54 -6.41 -5.58
N LYS A 113 -4.65 -5.93 -4.34
CA LYS A 113 -3.50 -5.79 -3.43
C LYS A 113 -3.11 -7.11 -2.80
N GLN A 114 -4.10 -7.98 -2.55
CA GLN A 114 -3.95 -9.30 -1.93
C GLN A 114 -5.07 -10.22 -2.42
N PRO A 115 -4.74 -11.50 -2.78
CA PRO A 115 -3.40 -12.04 -2.97
C PRO A 115 -2.80 -11.57 -4.30
N ASN A 116 -1.50 -11.28 -4.32
CA ASN A 116 -0.83 -10.81 -5.54
C ASN A 116 0.68 -11.07 -5.46
N SER A 117 1.25 -11.69 -6.49
CA SER A 117 2.69 -11.96 -6.61
C SER A 117 3.47 -10.84 -7.30
N ALA A 118 2.80 -9.79 -7.80
CA ALA A 118 3.46 -8.64 -8.41
C ALA A 118 4.42 -7.96 -7.42
N PHE A 119 5.45 -7.34 -7.94
CA PHE A 119 6.54 -6.76 -7.14
C PHE A 119 6.06 -5.90 -5.98
N ASP A 120 5.07 -5.04 -6.20
CA ASP A 120 4.59 -4.09 -5.21
C ASP A 120 3.77 -4.74 -4.08
N TYR A 121 3.17 -5.88 -4.37
CA TYR A 121 2.26 -6.58 -3.45
C TYR A 121 2.78 -7.93 -2.96
N ARG A 122 3.95 -8.35 -3.38
CA ARG A 122 4.49 -9.71 -3.11
C ARG A 122 4.71 -10.02 -1.63
N ARG A 123 4.67 -9.03 -0.73
CA ARG A 123 4.68 -9.27 0.72
C ARG A 123 3.43 -9.98 1.21
N THR A 124 2.36 -9.93 0.44
CA THR A 124 1.10 -10.61 0.71
C THR A 124 1.01 -11.97 0.00
N ASN A 125 2.13 -12.48 -0.50
CA ASN A 125 2.24 -13.73 -1.23
C ASN A 125 3.44 -14.54 -0.70
N PRO A 126 3.28 -15.85 -0.41
CA PRO A 126 2.07 -16.66 -0.55
C PRO A 126 1.00 -16.38 0.51
N VAL A 127 -0.24 -16.75 0.22
CA VAL A 127 -1.36 -16.68 1.16
C VAL A 127 -1.77 -18.06 1.65
N CYS A 128 -2.55 -18.11 2.74
CA CYS A 128 -3.20 -19.34 3.21
C CYS A 128 -4.65 -19.40 2.72
N SER A 129 -5.20 -20.60 2.60
CA SER A 129 -6.65 -20.77 2.45
C SER A 129 -7.40 -20.06 3.58
N GLY A 130 -8.51 -19.41 3.29
CA GLY A 130 -9.23 -18.56 4.22
C GLY A 130 -8.79 -17.08 4.21
N THR A 131 -7.82 -16.70 3.36
CA THR A 131 -7.42 -15.29 3.20
C THR A 131 -8.50 -14.51 2.47
N ASN A 132 -8.82 -13.31 3.00
CA ASN A 132 -9.68 -12.34 2.33
C ASN A 132 -8.89 -11.59 1.24
N PRO A 133 -9.31 -11.62 -0.01
CA PRO A 133 -8.74 -10.74 -1.01
C PRO A 133 -8.97 -9.28 -0.65
N ILE A 134 -8.01 -8.43 -0.97
CA ILE A 134 -8.10 -6.98 -0.78
C ILE A 134 -7.93 -6.31 -2.12
N VAL A 135 -8.92 -5.55 -2.53
CA VAL A 135 -8.89 -4.75 -3.75
C VAL A 135 -8.87 -3.26 -3.43
N LEU A 136 -8.34 -2.47 -4.33
CA LEU A 136 -8.35 -1.01 -4.27
C LEU A 136 -9.32 -0.49 -5.33
N ILE A 137 -10.32 0.26 -4.91
CA ILE A 137 -11.26 0.94 -5.80
C ILE A 137 -11.14 2.45 -5.67
N LYS A 138 -11.57 3.13 -6.74
CA LYS A 138 -11.66 4.58 -6.82
C LYS A 138 -12.99 4.98 -7.42
N ASN A 139 -13.57 6.05 -6.90
CA ASN A 139 -14.73 6.67 -7.52
C ASN A 139 -14.28 7.66 -8.60
N ASN A 140 -14.50 7.32 -9.86
CA ASN A 140 -14.26 8.20 -11.01
C ASN A 140 -15.56 8.84 -11.56
N GLY A 141 -16.71 8.56 -10.91
CA GLY A 141 -18.01 9.15 -11.25
C GLY A 141 -18.31 10.44 -10.48
N ALA A 142 -19.21 11.27 -11.02
CA ALA A 142 -19.69 12.49 -10.37
C ALA A 142 -20.52 12.21 -9.12
N SER A 143 -21.26 11.10 -9.12
CA SER A 143 -22.06 10.68 -7.97
C SER A 143 -21.17 10.09 -6.90
N THR A 144 -21.46 10.40 -5.64
CA THR A 144 -20.83 9.69 -4.52
C THR A 144 -21.08 8.20 -4.65
N LEU A 145 -19.99 7.40 -4.59
CA LEU A 145 -20.07 5.96 -4.70
C LEU A 145 -20.45 5.35 -3.36
N THR A 146 -21.65 4.77 -3.30
CA THR A 146 -22.21 4.20 -2.06
C THR A 146 -22.26 2.67 -2.08
N SER A 147 -22.22 2.06 -3.27
CA SER A 147 -22.18 0.60 -3.40
C SER A 147 -21.48 0.16 -4.69
N VAL A 148 -20.86 -1.03 -4.65
CA VAL A 148 -20.24 -1.71 -5.79
C VAL A 148 -20.48 -3.20 -5.64
N GLU A 149 -20.89 -3.87 -6.72
CA GLU A 149 -20.93 -5.33 -6.81
C GLU A 149 -19.60 -5.86 -7.36
N PHE A 150 -19.00 -6.81 -6.66
CA PHE A 150 -17.80 -7.51 -7.14
C PHE A 150 -18.14 -8.90 -7.64
N GLN A 151 -17.72 -9.18 -8.87
CA GLN A 151 -17.67 -10.53 -9.42
C GLN A 151 -16.23 -11.03 -9.30
N ILE A 152 -16.09 -12.22 -8.75
CA ILE A 152 -14.80 -12.80 -8.39
C ILE A 152 -14.67 -14.14 -9.08
N THR A 153 -13.54 -14.40 -9.70
CA THR A 153 -13.21 -15.71 -10.30
C THR A 153 -11.84 -16.14 -9.83
N VAL A 154 -11.71 -17.39 -9.42
CA VAL A 154 -10.43 -18.02 -9.06
C VAL A 154 -10.21 -19.21 -9.98
N ASP A 155 -9.09 -19.21 -10.71
CA ASP A 155 -8.74 -20.24 -11.70
C ASP A 155 -9.88 -20.53 -12.70
N GLY A 156 -10.61 -19.50 -13.10
CA GLY A 156 -11.76 -19.61 -13.99
C GLY A 156 -13.05 -20.07 -13.32
N VAL A 157 -13.05 -20.32 -12.01
CA VAL A 157 -14.24 -20.74 -11.25
C VAL A 157 -14.85 -19.52 -10.53
N ALA A 158 -16.12 -19.22 -10.86
CA ALA A 158 -16.83 -18.11 -10.24
C ALA A 158 -17.03 -18.34 -8.73
N GLN A 159 -16.80 -17.30 -7.95
CA GLN A 159 -17.08 -17.24 -6.52
C GLN A 159 -18.40 -16.47 -6.31
N PRO A 160 -19.01 -16.55 -5.12
CA PRO A 160 -20.19 -15.73 -4.80
C PRO A 160 -19.88 -14.24 -4.99
N ASN A 161 -20.83 -13.52 -5.61
CA ASN A 161 -20.74 -12.07 -5.72
C ASN A 161 -20.73 -11.41 -4.34
N TYR A 162 -20.06 -10.29 -4.23
CA TYR A 162 -19.98 -9.51 -3.00
C TYR A 162 -20.36 -8.05 -3.27
N THR A 163 -21.23 -7.50 -2.45
CA THR A 163 -21.60 -6.08 -2.52
C THR A 163 -20.91 -5.31 -1.39
N TRP A 164 -20.05 -4.38 -1.77
CA TRP A 164 -19.50 -3.38 -0.86
C TRP A 164 -20.46 -2.21 -0.72
N THR A 165 -20.51 -1.62 0.48
CA THR A 165 -21.19 -0.36 0.74
C THR A 165 -20.28 0.61 1.47
N GLY A 166 -20.39 1.90 1.14
CA GLY A 166 -19.55 2.93 1.74
C GLY A 166 -19.96 4.34 1.31
N ASN A 167 -18.99 5.24 1.28
CA ASN A 167 -19.21 6.64 0.89
C ASN A 167 -17.90 7.22 0.34
N LEU A 168 -17.72 7.17 -0.97
CA LEU A 168 -16.55 7.72 -1.65
C LEU A 168 -16.95 8.89 -2.52
N ALA A 169 -16.40 10.05 -2.25
CA ALA A 169 -16.50 11.21 -3.13
C ALA A 169 -15.71 11.00 -4.42
N PHE A 170 -15.91 11.85 -5.41
CA PHE A 170 -15.13 11.83 -6.65
C PHE A 170 -13.63 11.86 -6.36
N LEU A 171 -12.89 10.95 -6.98
CA LEU A 171 -11.45 10.67 -6.83
C LEU A 171 -11.03 10.00 -5.51
N ASP A 172 -11.91 9.83 -4.56
CA ASP A 172 -11.59 9.09 -3.34
C ASP A 172 -11.36 7.61 -3.64
N THR A 173 -10.48 7.00 -2.85
CA THR A 173 -10.12 5.59 -2.95
C THR A 173 -10.36 4.87 -1.64
N THR A 174 -10.66 3.58 -1.70
CA THR A 174 -10.71 2.71 -0.53
C THR A 174 -10.24 1.30 -0.85
N SER A 175 -9.69 0.62 0.17
CA SER A 175 -9.40 -0.80 0.08
C SER A 175 -10.59 -1.59 0.60
N VAL A 176 -11.05 -2.54 -0.20
CA VAL A 176 -12.20 -3.40 0.11
C VAL A 176 -11.70 -4.82 0.36
N ALA A 177 -12.03 -5.38 1.52
CA ALA A 177 -11.83 -6.78 1.82
C ALA A 177 -13.01 -7.59 1.24
N LEU A 178 -12.70 -8.50 0.32
CA LEU A 178 -13.68 -9.43 -0.27
C LEU A 178 -13.85 -10.67 0.62
N PRO A 179 -14.87 -11.50 0.39
CA PRO A 179 -15.05 -12.75 1.12
C PRO A 179 -13.82 -13.67 1.05
N ALA A 180 -13.56 -14.37 2.13
CA ALA A 180 -12.42 -15.29 2.22
C ALA A 180 -12.51 -16.40 1.16
N LEU A 181 -11.37 -16.71 0.55
CA LEU A 181 -11.25 -17.74 -0.49
C LEU A 181 -10.87 -19.09 0.12
N THR A 182 -11.56 -20.14 -0.30
CA THR A 182 -11.13 -21.51 -0.06
C THR A 182 -10.33 -21.99 -1.27
N ILE A 183 -9.01 -22.11 -1.09
CA ILE A 183 -8.06 -22.43 -2.16
C ILE A 183 -7.17 -23.61 -1.77
N ALA A 184 -6.82 -24.45 -2.74
CA ALA A 184 -5.83 -25.51 -2.56
C ALA A 184 -4.42 -24.89 -2.49
N THR A 185 -3.43 -25.70 -2.12
CA THR A 185 -2.02 -25.30 -2.20
C THR A 185 -1.56 -25.30 -3.65
N GLY A 186 -0.84 -24.25 -4.05
CA GLY A 186 -0.31 -24.14 -5.41
C GLY A 186 -0.29 -22.73 -5.96
N THR A 187 -0.18 -22.66 -7.27
CA THR A 187 -0.23 -21.40 -8.03
C THR A 187 -1.65 -21.17 -8.55
N HIS A 188 -2.16 -19.98 -8.37
CA HIS A 188 -3.53 -19.61 -8.69
C HIS A 188 -3.58 -18.26 -9.41
N SER A 189 -4.73 -18.00 -10.03
CA SER A 189 -5.09 -16.66 -10.55
C SER A 189 -6.41 -16.21 -9.94
N ILE A 190 -6.50 -14.93 -9.63
CA ILE A 190 -7.75 -14.28 -9.23
C ILE A 190 -8.08 -13.17 -10.23
N GLU A 191 -9.33 -13.14 -10.65
CA GLU A 191 -9.90 -12.08 -11.48
C GLU A 191 -11.04 -11.43 -10.71
N VAL A 192 -11.07 -10.12 -10.72
CA VAL A 192 -12.12 -9.33 -10.07
C VAL A 192 -12.64 -8.29 -11.04
N THR A 193 -13.96 -8.17 -11.10
CA THR A 193 -14.65 -7.11 -11.82
C THR A 193 -15.52 -6.32 -10.83
N ALA A 194 -15.37 -5.01 -10.83
CA ALA A 194 -16.23 -4.10 -10.09
C ALA A 194 -17.39 -3.67 -11.00
N ASN A 195 -18.61 -3.89 -10.57
CA ASN A 195 -19.82 -3.63 -11.37
C ASN A 195 -20.85 -2.83 -10.59
N LEU A 196 -21.84 -2.34 -11.30
CA LEU A 196 -23.04 -1.71 -10.76
C LEU A 196 -22.76 -0.65 -9.69
N PRO A 197 -21.91 0.38 -9.97
CA PRO A 197 -21.72 1.50 -9.07
C PRO A 197 -23.09 2.12 -8.74
N ASN A 198 -23.43 2.20 -7.45
CA ASN A 198 -24.73 2.69 -6.98
C ASN A 198 -25.94 1.91 -7.52
N GLY A 199 -25.75 0.63 -7.92
CA GLY A 199 -26.79 -0.16 -8.58
C GLY A 199 -27.09 0.25 -10.03
N GLN A 200 -26.27 1.11 -10.63
CA GLN A 200 -26.39 1.60 -12.01
C GLN A 200 -25.35 0.94 -12.91
N VAL A 201 -25.56 1.02 -14.21
CA VAL A 201 -24.55 0.59 -15.19
C VAL A 201 -23.33 1.50 -15.06
N ASP A 202 -22.15 0.90 -15.06
CA ASP A 202 -20.91 1.66 -15.15
C ASP A 202 -20.74 2.25 -16.54
N GLU A 203 -20.53 3.55 -16.61
CA GLU A 203 -20.44 4.28 -17.88
C GLU A 203 -19.09 4.14 -18.58
N PHE A 204 -18.05 3.60 -17.86
CA PHE A 204 -16.73 3.32 -18.41
C PHE A 204 -16.18 1.96 -17.94
N PRO A 205 -16.74 0.84 -18.38
CA PRO A 205 -16.45 -0.49 -17.84
C PRO A 205 -15.05 -1.03 -18.19
N THR A 206 -14.21 -0.28 -18.91
CA THR A 206 -12.86 -0.72 -19.30
C THR A 206 -11.84 -0.63 -18.17
N ASP A 207 -12.12 0.10 -17.08
CA ASP A 207 -11.26 0.24 -15.90
C ASP A 207 -11.75 -0.57 -14.70
N ASN A 208 -12.76 -1.42 -14.88
CA ASN A 208 -13.42 -2.17 -13.82
C ASN A 208 -12.79 -3.53 -13.51
N PHE A 209 -11.81 -3.98 -14.28
CA PHE A 209 -11.28 -5.33 -14.24
C PHE A 209 -9.82 -5.36 -13.83
N GLN A 210 -9.49 -6.31 -12.95
CA GLN A 210 -8.12 -6.64 -12.59
C GLN A 210 -7.91 -8.15 -12.49
N LYS A 211 -6.69 -8.57 -12.79
CA LYS A 211 -6.22 -9.96 -12.66
C LYS A 211 -4.90 -9.98 -11.91
N ALA A 212 -4.75 -10.93 -10.99
CA ALA A 212 -3.49 -11.17 -10.29
C ALA A 212 -3.18 -12.67 -10.23
N ASN A 213 -1.90 -13.02 -10.31
CA ASN A 213 -1.41 -14.35 -9.99
C ASN A 213 -0.89 -14.37 -8.57
N PHE A 214 -1.01 -15.52 -7.91
CA PHE A 214 -0.53 -15.67 -6.54
C PHE A 214 -0.21 -17.14 -6.23
N ASN A 215 0.46 -17.36 -5.12
CA ASN A 215 0.70 -18.68 -4.58
C ASN A 215 -0.04 -18.86 -3.27
N SER A 216 -0.56 -20.06 -3.05
CA SER A 216 -1.09 -20.47 -1.75
C SER A 216 -0.18 -21.52 -1.12
N THR A 217 -0.14 -21.52 0.20
CA THR A 217 0.64 -22.45 1.00
C THR A 217 -0.27 -23.25 1.94
N ASN A 218 0.27 -24.34 2.49
CA ASN A 218 -0.45 -25.18 3.42
C ASN A 218 -0.86 -24.41 4.68
N VAL A 219 -2.08 -24.67 5.13
CA VAL A 219 -2.48 -24.36 6.50
C VAL A 219 -1.98 -25.48 7.39
N TYR A 220 -1.08 -25.17 8.29
CA TYR A 220 -0.57 -26.15 9.25
C TYR A 220 -1.57 -26.31 10.40
N ALA A 221 -1.93 -27.56 10.72
CA ALA A 221 -2.84 -27.87 11.81
C ALA A 221 -2.21 -27.70 13.21
N THR A 222 -0.95 -27.26 13.26
CA THR A 222 -0.21 -27.06 14.52
C THR A 222 0.02 -25.57 14.76
N ASN A 223 -0.13 -25.17 16.02
CA ASN A 223 0.24 -23.86 16.51
C ASN A 223 1.68 -23.79 17.08
N VAL A 224 2.46 -24.86 16.89
CA VAL A 224 3.86 -24.90 17.33
C VAL A 224 4.72 -24.22 16.27
N ILE A 225 5.30 -23.09 16.63
CA ILE A 225 6.24 -22.33 15.81
C ILE A 225 7.64 -22.51 16.39
N ARG A 226 8.57 -22.95 15.55
CA ARG A 226 10.00 -22.97 15.89
C ARG A 226 10.69 -21.82 15.21
N LEU A 227 11.08 -20.82 16.00
CA LEU A 227 11.89 -19.69 15.51
C LEU A 227 13.38 -20.09 15.59
N LEU A 228 14.06 -20.04 14.45
CA LEU A 228 15.51 -20.20 14.35
C LEU A 228 16.11 -18.84 14.02
N VAL A 229 16.80 -18.26 15.00
CA VAL A 229 17.53 -17.00 14.82
C VAL A 229 19.00 -17.35 14.62
N ARG A 230 19.58 -16.94 13.50
CA ARG A 230 21.01 -17.02 13.26
C ARG A 230 21.60 -15.63 13.46
N THR A 231 22.37 -15.47 14.50
CA THR A 231 23.15 -14.26 14.74
C THR A 231 24.55 -14.39 14.12
N ASP A 232 25.27 -13.29 14.05
CA ASP A 232 26.73 -13.29 13.82
C ASP A 232 27.51 -13.68 15.09
N ASN A 233 28.83 -13.42 15.10
CA ASN A 233 29.69 -13.73 16.23
C ASN A 233 29.45 -12.85 17.49
N THR A 234 28.58 -11.85 17.37
CA THR A 234 28.22 -10.89 18.42
C THR A 234 26.74 -11.00 18.81
N GLY A 235 26.23 -12.23 18.85
CA GLY A 235 24.81 -12.52 19.13
C GLY A 235 24.26 -11.93 20.44
N ASN A 236 25.13 -11.57 21.37
CA ASN A 236 24.78 -10.86 22.61
C ASN A 236 24.29 -9.41 22.41
N GLU A 237 24.46 -8.82 21.22
CA GLU A 237 23.94 -7.51 20.86
C GLU A 237 22.49 -7.59 20.38
N SER A 238 21.99 -8.81 20.12
CA SER A 238 20.64 -9.05 19.60
C SER A 238 19.71 -9.43 20.73
N SER A 239 18.57 -8.75 20.81
CA SER A 239 17.46 -9.13 21.68
C SER A 239 16.18 -9.24 20.88
N TYR A 240 15.27 -10.10 21.30
CA TYR A 240 13.95 -10.24 20.71
C TYR A 240 12.92 -10.58 21.77
N ASP A 241 11.73 -10.06 21.57
CA ASP A 241 10.56 -10.41 22.36
C ASP A 241 9.54 -11.10 21.45
N LEU A 242 8.98 -12.20 21.91
CA LEU A 242 7.78 -12.78 21.31
C LEU A 242 6.57 -12.26 22.07
N LYS A 243 5.64 -11.63 21.37
CA LYS A 243 4.45 -11.01 21.98
C LYS A 243 3.17 -11.59 21.39
N ASP A 244 2.14 -11.66 22.21
CA ASP A 244 0.78 -11.94 21.74
C ASP A 244 0.16 -10.72 21.03
N VAL A 245 -1.04 -10.89 20.51
CA VAL A 245 -1.78 -9.81 19.82
C VAL A 245 -2.16 -8.65 20.74
N ALA A 246 -2.12 -8.84 22.04
CA ALA A 246 -2.35 -7.80 23.04
C ALA A 246 -1.05 -7.08 23.46
N GLY A 247 0.11 -7.53 22.95
CA GLY A 247 1.41 -6.95 23.23
C GLY A 247 2.10 -7.51 24.47
N ASN A 248 1.57 -8.57 25.12
CA ASN A 248 2.20 -9.23 26.24
C ASN A 248 3.37 -10.11 25.75
N ILE A 249 4.46 -10.12 26.49
CA ILE A 249 5.60 -11.02 26.22
C ILE A 249 5.15 -12.45 26.53
N LEU A 250 5.39 -13.36 25.58
CA LEU A 250 5.09 -14.78 25.70
C LEU A 250 6.25 -15.56 26.32
#